data_94b421f9a6531ac4f7efc5e439b3d24a
#
_entry.id   94b421f9a6531ac4f7efc5e439b3d24a
#
_cell.length_a   1.000
_cell.length_b   1.000
_cell.length_c   1.000
_cell.angle_alpha   90.00
_cell.angle_beta   90.00
_cell.angle_gamma   90.00
#
_symmetry.space_group_name_H-M   'P 1'
#
loop_
_entity.id
_entity.type
_entity.pdbx_description
1 polymer ?
#
loop_
_entity_poly.entity_id
_entity_poly.type
_entity_poly.pdbx_seq_one_letter_code
_entity_poly.pdbx_strand_id
1 'polypeptide(L)'
;MSHKVEVATTGRARCRGCKQAIEKGALRFGEEFKNPYSEDGGMSYRYWHLPCAAEKAANDLAPALAAYEASGASEGAVPEREALLELIAKHLKPEMPFAERAPNGRARCRSCREGIAKDELRVAFERTFEGPMGPQKGAAYAHARCVPALLAHEAEQGHSSPSPSPSDLMKELEAHSRVSPEDLATLRQALAPAL
;
A
#
# COMPACT_ATOMS: atom_id res chain seq x y z
N MET A 1 -4.38 -8.36 -10.54
CA MET A 1 -3.33 -7.81 -11.43
C MET A 1 -2.11 -8.70 -11.33
N SER A 2 -1.51 -9.09 -12.44
CA SER A 2 -0.37 -10.00 -12.48
C SER A 2 0.92 -9.24 -12.78
N HIS A 3 1.45 -8.55 -11.75
CA HIS A 3 2.75 -7.90 -11.85
C HIS A 3 3.85 -8.94 -12.01
N LYS A 4 4.97 -8.57 -12.65
CA LYS A 4 6.06 -9.52 -12.90
C LYS A 4 7.43 -8.86 -12.81
N VAL A 5 8.44 -9.65 -12.48
CA VAL A 5 9.85 -9.35 -12.71
C VAL A 5 10.32 -10.20 -13.88
N GLU A 6 11.02 -9.60 -14.82
CA GLU A 6 11.51 -10.29 -16.02
C GLU A 6 12.79 -9.65 -16.54
N VAL A 7 13.54 -10.39 -17.37
CA VAL A 7 14.68 -9.86 -18.10
C VAL A 7 14.19 -9.06 -19.32
N ALA A 8 14.72 -7.86 -19.51
CA ALA A 8 14.38 -7.03 -20.65
C ALA A 8 14.92 -7.63 -21.96
N THR A 9 14.03 -8.10 -22.82
CA THR A 9 14.39 -8.69 -24.12
C THR A 9 14.92 -7.66 -25.13
N THR A 10 14.59 -6.38 -24.93
CA THR A 10 15.04 -5.27 -25.78
C THR A 10 15.38 -4.05 -24.93
N GLY A 11 16.22 -3.13 -25.43
CA GLY A 11 16.53 -1.85 -24.79
C GLY A 11 15.54 -0.71 -25.10
N ARG A 12 14.33 -0.99 -25.59
CA ARG A 12 13.37 0.04 -26.04
C ARG A 12 12.50 0.61 -24.93
N ALA A 13 12.34 -0.12 -23.83
CA ALA A 13 11.49 0.31 -22.73
C ALA A 13 12.13 1.45 -21.95
N ARG A 14 11.31 2.43 -21.57
CA ARG A 14 11.73 3.51 -20.67
C ARG A 14 11.14 3.28 -19.27
N CYS A 15 11.97 3.45 -18.25
CA CYS A 15 11.54 3.37 -16.87
C CYS A 15 10.50 4.45 -16.56
N ARG A 16 9.36 4.03 -15.98
CA ARG A 16 8.30 4.97 -15.62
C ARG A 16 8.71 5.95 -14.50
N GLY A 17 9.62 5.53 -13.62
CA GLY A 17 10.14 6.35 -12.52
C GLY A 17 11.10 7.42 -13.01
N CYS A 18 12.29 7.03 -13.48
CA CYS A 18 13.36 7.93 -13.85
C CYS A 18 13.36 8.36 -15.34
N LYS A 19 12.49 7.79 -16.19
CA LYS A 19 12.39 8.04 -17.66
C LYS A 19 13.58 7.57 -18.48
N GLN A 20 14.61 7.00 -17.88
CA GLN A 20 15.78 6.45 -18.54
C GLN A 20 15.45 5.14 -19.26
N ALA A 21 16.23 4.77 -20.27
CA ALA A 21 16.11 3.50 -20.95
C ALA A 21 16.42 2.32 -20.00
N ILE A 22 15.70 1.21 -20.15
CA ILE A 22 16.01 -0.04 -19.48
C ILE A 22 16.80 -0.89 -20.46
N GLU A 23 18.04 -1.20 -20.13
CA GLU A 23 18.96 -1.91 -21.02
C GLU A 23 18.48 -3.33 -21.32
N LYS A 24 18.82 -3.82 -22.51
CA LYS A 24 18.60 -5.23 -22.86
C LYS A 24 19.40 -6.12 -21.92
N GLY A 25 18.76 -7.16 -21.39
CA GLY A 25 19.36 -8.08 -20.42
C GLY A 25 19.25 -7.64 -18.97
N ALA A 26 18.84 -6.40 -18.68
CA ALA A 26 18.59 -5.97 -17.32
C ALA A 26 17.29 -6.53 -16.76
N LEU A 27 17.28 -6.88 -15.47
CA LEU A 27 16.03 -7.19 -14.77
C LEU A 27 15.19 -5.91 -14.60
N ARG A 28 13.90 -6.06 -14.88
CA ARG A 28 12.92 -4.98 -14.78
C ARG A 28 11.64 -5.46 -14.10
N PHE A 29 10.94 -4.54 -13.47
CA PHE A 29 9.59 -4.75 -12.97
C PHE A 29 8.56 -4.32 -14.01
N GLY A 30 7.62 -5.22 -14.33
CA GLY A 30 6.46 -4.97 -15.18
C GLY A 30 5.21 -4.79 -14.34
N GLU A 31 4.75 -3.54 -14.22
CA GLU A 31 3.50 -3.17 -13.59
C GLU A 31 2.36 -3.38 -14.58
N GLU A 32 1.49 -4.36 -14.31
CA GLU A 32 0.31 -4.61 -15.12
C GLU A 32 -0.74 -3.51 -14.88
N PHE A 33 -1.34 -3.02 -15.95
CA PHE A 33 -2.44 -2.06 -15.86
C PHE A 33 -3.46 -2.29 -16.98
N LYS A 34 -4.71 -1.89 -16.72
CA LYS A 34 -5.76 -1.90 -17.75
C LYS A 34 -5.49 -0.80 -18.76
N ASN A 35 -5.32 -1.17 -20.03
CA ASN A 35 -5.07 -0.22 -21.10
C ASN A 35 -6.39 0.46 -21.53
N PRO A 36 -6.58 1.77 -21.27
CA PRO A 36 -7.83 2.46 -21.63
C PRO A 36 -8.01 2.64 -23.14
N TYR A 37 -6.95 2.41 -23.92
CA TYR A 37 -6.98 2.53 -25.38
C TYR A 37 -7.16 1.18 -26.10
N SER A 38 -7.30 0.07 -25.36
CA SER A 38 -7.59 -1.23 -25.96
C SER A 38 -9.11 -1.38 -26.07
N GLU A 39 -9.60 -1.65 -27.26
CA GLU A 39 -11.04 -1.87 -27.53
C GLU A 39 -11.61 -3.04 -26.71
N ASP A 40 -10.79 -4.06 -26.42
CA ASP A 40 -11.16 -5.23 -25.64
C ASP A 40 -10.85 -5.09 -24.13
N GLY A 41 -10.45 -3.90 -23.66
CA GLY A 41 -10.03 -3.70 -22.26
C GLY A 41 -8.76 -4.46 -21.87
N GLY A 42 -7.89 -4.74 -22.85
CA GLY A 42 -6.68 -5.52 -22.69
C GLY A 42 -5.72 -4.99 -21.64
N MET A 43 -4.95 -5.90 -21.03
CA MET A 43 -3.92 -5.56 -20.06
C MET A 43 -2.62 -5.19 -20.76
N SER A 44 -1.87 -4.26 -20.21
CA SER A 44 -0.57 -3.79 -20.68
C SER A 44 0.41 -3.66 -19.53
N TYR A 45 1.70 -3.51 -19.84
CA TYR A 45 2.75 -3.37 -18.83
C TYR A 45 3.45 -2.02 -18.93
N ARG A 46 3.67 -1.40 -17.77
CA ARG A 46 4.58 -0.28 -17.57
C ARG A 46 5.83 -0.79 -16.91
N TYR A 47 6.99 -0.40 -17.43
CA TYR A 47 8.26 -0.95 -16.98
C TYR A 47 9.02 0.02 -16.07
N TRP A 48 9.74 -0.57 -15.12
CA TRP A 48 10.52 0.14 -14.12
C TRP A 48 11.86 -0.56 -13.93
N HIS A 49 12.93 0.20 -13.65
CA HIS A 49 14.11 -0.37 -13.00
C HIS A 49 13.70 -0.88 -11.62
N LEU A 50 14.31 -1.96 -11.12
CA LEU A 50 13.97 -2.50 -9.80
C LEU A 50 14.11 -1.48 -8.67
N PRO A 51 15.20 -0.67 -8.57
CA PRO A 51 15.30 0.37 -7.55
C PRO A 51 14.20 1.43 -7.66
N CYS A 52 13.87 1.86 -8.88
CA CYS A 52 12.78 2.84 -9.09
C CYS A 52 11.41 2.29 -8.69
N ALA A 53 11.17 0.99 -8.92
CA ALA A 53 9.95 0.31 -8.48
C ALA A 53 9.92 0.16 -6.96
N ALA A 54 11.05 -0.15 -6.31
CA ALA A 54 11.17 -0.23 -4.86
C ALA A 54 10.78 1.10 -4.18
N GLU A 55 11.13 2.23 -4.77
CA GLU A 55 10.75 3.55 -4.24
C GLU A 55 9.29 3.94 -4.47
N LYS A 56 8.69 3.53 -5.59
CA LYS A 56 7.39 4.05 -6.05
C LYS A 56 6.25 3.04 -6.03
N ALA A 57 6.55 1.74 -6.12
CA ALA A 57 5.62 0.63 -6.24
C ALA A 57 6.06 -0.58 -5.39
N ALA A 58 6.58 -0.33 -4.17
CA ALA A 58 7.14 -1.37 -3.30
C ALA A 58 6.15 -2.51 -3.02
N ASN A 59 4.87 -2.19 -2.78
CA ASN A 59 3.84 -3.18 -2.49
C ASN A 59 3.55 -4.12 -3.67
N ASP A 60 3.69 -3.63 -4.90
CA ASP A 60 3.50 -4.44 -6.11
C ASP A 60 4.78 -5.18 -6.51
N LEU A 61 5.95 -4.57 -6.27
CA LEU A 61 7.23 -5.17 -6.55
C LEU A 61 7.54 -6.35 -5.62
N ALA A 62 7.28 -6.23 -4.32
CA ALA A 62 7.66 -7.25 -3.33
C ALA A 62 7.12 -8.65 -3.68
N PRO A 63 5.81 -8.86 -3.91
CA PRO A 63 5.29 -10.17 -4.29
C PRO A 63 5.77 -10.63 -5.68
N ALA A 64 5.94 -9.71 -6.63
CA ALA A 64 6.43 -10.05 -7.96
C ALA A 64 7.90 -10.51 -7.94
N LEU A 65 8.73 -9.90 -7.08
CA LEU A 65 10.11 -10.30 -6.88
C LEU A 65 10.20 -11.67 -6.20
N ALA A 66 9.40 -11.91 -5.17
CA ALA A 66 9.33 -13.20 -4.48
C ALA A 66 8.88 -14.33 -5.44
N ALA A 67 7.89 -14.07 -6.31
CA ALA A 67 7.44 -15.01 -7.32
C ALA A 67 8.53 -15.30 -8.36
N TYR A 68 9.29 -14.30 -8.79
CA TYR A 68 10.42 -14.44 -9.68
C TYR A 68 11.51 -15.34 -9.08
N GLU A 69 11.90 -15.09 -7.82
CA GLU A 69 12.90 -15.90 -7.13
C GLU A 69 12.43 -17.36 -6.90
N ALA A 70 11.15 -17.54 -6.55
CA ALA A 70 10.56 -18.87 -6.33
C ALA A 70 10.44 -19.68 -7.62
N SER A 71 10.35 -19.05 -8.79
CA SER A 71 10.25 -19.73 -10.09
C SER A 71 11.57 -20.40 -10.51
N GLY A 72 12.67 -20.17 -9.78
CA GLY A 72 14.00 -20.68 -10.12
C GLY A 72 14.51 -20.11 -11.46
N ALA A 73 13.96 -18.99 -11.92
CA ALA A 73 14.35 -18.32 -13.14
C ALA A 73 15.82 -17.91 -13.05
N SER A 74 16.68 -18.77 -13.62
CA SER A 74 18.15 -18.59 -13.65
C SER A 74 18.62 -17.55 -14.66
N GLU A 75 17.68 -16.84 -15.30
CA GLU A 75 17.99 -15.89 -16.38
C GLU A 75 18.65 -14.59 -15.91
N GLY A 76 18.74 -14.36 -14.60
CA GLY A 76 19.46 -13.23 -14.04
C GLY A 76 19.39 -13.21 -12.51
N ALA A 77 20.56 -13.16 -11.87
CA ALA A 77 20.62 -12.86 -10.43
C ALA A 77 20.09 -11.44 -10.19
N VAL A 78 19.32 -11.25 -9.12
CA VAL A 78 18.83 -9.92 -8.73
C VAL A 78 20.03 -9.06 -8.34
N PRO A 79 20.33 -7.97 -9.10
CA PRO A 79 21.46 -7.11 -8.77
C PRO A 79 21.26 -6.48 -7.40
N GLU A 80 22.32 -6.43 -6.59
CA GLU A 80 22.30 -5.79 -5.26
C GLU A 80 21.08 -6.17 -4.42
N ARG A 81 20.75 -7.46 -4.38
CA ARG A 81 19.52 -8.00 -3.80
C ARG A 81 19.24 -7.50 -2.38
N GLU A 82 20.24 -7.46 -1.53
CA GLU A 82 20.09 -7.01 -0.13
C GLU A 82 19.69 -5.53 -0.09
N ALA A 83 20.40 -4.68 -0.82
CA ALA A 83 20.06 -3.26 -0.90
C ALA A 83 18.67 -3.01 -1.51
N LEU A 84 18.27 -3.82 -2.49
CA LEU A 84 16.93 -3.76 -3.08
C LEU A 84 15.84 -4.13 -2.05
N LEU A 85 16.06 -5.19 -1.26
CA LEU A 85 15.12 -5.62 -0.21
C LEU A 85 15.01 -4.57 0.90
N GLU A 86 16.11 -3.95 1.31
CA GLU A 86 16.09 -2.84 2.27
C GLU A 86 15.31 -1.63 1.71
N LEU A 87 15.51 -1.31 0.43
CA LEU A 87 14.79 -0.23 -0.22
C LEU A 87 13.29 -0.52 -0.31
N ILE A 88 12.90 -1.75 -0.65
CA ILE A 88 11.51 -2.20 -0.64
C ILE A 88 10.94 -2.06 0.78
N ALA A 89 11.61 -2.60 1.80
CA ALA A 89 11.15 -2.54 3.19
C ALA A 89 10.95 -1.11 3.68
N LYS A 90 11.81 -0.18 3.26
CA LYS A 90 11.72 1.25 3.59
C LYS A 90 10.47 1.91 2.98
N HIS A 91 10.08 1.52 1.78
CA HIS A 91 8.98 2.14 1.03
C HIS A 91 7.69 1.30 1.01
N LEU A 92 7.72 0.09 1.57
CA LEU A 92 6.55 -0.76 1.70
C LEU A 92 5.51 -0.07 2.57
N LYS A 93 4.34 0.17 2.02
CA LYS A 93 3.20 0.70 2.78
C LYS A 93 2.56 -0.44 3.54
N PRO A 94 2.23 -0.28 4.82
CA PRO A 94 1.51 -1.30 5.56
C PRO A 94 0.14 -1.56 4.93
N GLU A 95 -0.35 -2.79 5.06
CA GLU A 95 -1.73 -3.13 4.68
C GLU A 95 -2.72 -2.38 5.58
N MET A 96 -3.84 -1.98 5.01
CA MET A 96 -4.89 -1.30 5.77
C MET A 96 -5.89 -2.32 6.35
N PRO A 97 -6.39 -2.07 7.55
CA PRO A 97 -6.12 -0.93 8.43
C PRO A 97 -4.76 -1.02 9.13
N PHE A 98 -4.14 0.12 9.38
CA PHE A 98 -2.92 0.22 10.18
C PHE A 98 -2.88 1.50 11.00
N ALA A 99 -2.11 1.50 12.09
CA ALA A 99 -1.86 2.67 12.90
C ALA A 99 -0.48 3.26 12.61
N GLU A 100 -0.39 4.57 12.68
CA GLU A 100 0.87 5.31 12.54
C GLU A 100 0.82 6.63 13.32
N ARG A 101 1.98 7.20 13.62
CA ARG A 101 2.06 8.61 14.03
C ARG A 101 2.01 9.49 12.78
N ALA A 102 1.13 10.48 12.77
CA ALA A 102 0.90 11.33 11.61
C ALA A 102 2.20 12.03 11.17
N PRO A 103 2.69 11.81 9.93
CA PRO A 103 3.94 12.41 9.46
C PRO A 103 3.85 13.94 9.31
N ASN A 104 2.64 14.46 9.24
CA ASN A 104 2.35 15.90 9.13
C ASN A 104 0.92 16.19 9.59
N GLY A 105 0.58 17.47 9.75
CA GLY A 105 -0.74 17.93 10.21
C GLY A 105 -1.78 18.16 9.10
N ARG A 106 -1.66 17.52 7.93
CA ARG A 106 -2.54 17.78 6.78
C ARG A 106 -3.82 16.95 6.77
N ALA A 107 -3.83 15.82 7.46
CA ALA A 107 -4.98 14.92 7.48
C ALA A 107 -6.09 15.45 8.38
N ARG A 108 -7.33 15.15 8.03
CA ARG A 108 -8.51 15.38 8.87
C ARG A 108 -9.11 14.05 9.32
N CYS A 109 -9.56 14.02 10.55
CA CYS A 109 -10.25 12.85 11.11
C CYS A 109 -11.59 12.63 10.40
N ARG A 110 -11.84 11.41 9.95
CA ARG A 110 -13.10 11.05 9.27
C ARG A 110 -14.31 11.11 10.21
N SER A 111 -14.13 10.85 11.50
CA SER A 111 -15.18 10.89 12.51
C SER A 111 -15.52 12.33 12.93
N CYS A 112 -14.59 13.02 13.60
CA CYS A 112 -14.87 14.36 14.16
C CYS A 112 -14.62 15.54 13.20
N ARG A 113 -14.02 15.29 12.01
CA ARG A 113 -13.64 16.30 11.01
C ARG A 113 -12.53 17.26 11.41
N GLU A 114 -12.00 17.16 12.62
CA GLU A 114 -10.88 17.96 13.08
C GLU A 114 -9.56 17.55 12.43
N GLY A 115 -8.58 18.44 12.44
CA GLY A 115 -7.22 18.17 11.96
C GLY A 115 -6.52 17.16 12.87
N ILE A 116 -5.73 16.27 12.27
CA ILE A 116 -4.85 15.35 13.00
C ILE A 116 -3.48 16.00 13.04
N ALA A 117 -2.99 16.32 14.22
CA ALA A 117 -1.71 16.99 14.39
C ALA A 117 -0.53 16.11 13.95
N LYS A 118 0.61 16.74 13.62
CA LYS A 118 1.84 16.00 13.40
C LYS A 118 2.20 15.21 14.66
N ASP A 119 2.71 13.99 14.48
CA ASP A 119 3.08 13.03 15.52
C ASP A 119 1.91 12.53 16.41
N GLU A 120 0.67 12.92 16.12
CA GLU A 120 -0.53 12.36 16.76
C GLU A 120 -0.82 10.94 16.23
N LEU A 121 -1.21 10.03 17.13
CA LEU A 121 -1.55 8.66 16.78
C LEU A 121 -2.87 8.62 16.01
N ARG A 122 -2.84 8.01 14.82
CA ARG A 122 -3.99 7.86 13.93
C ARG A 122 -4.11 6.46 13.37
N VAL A 123 -5.30 6.09 12.95
CA VAL A 123 -5.58 4.84 12.24
C VAL A 123 -5.96 5.16 10.79
N ALA A 124 -5.35 4.44 9.85
CA ALA A 124 -5.65 4.50 8.43
C ALA A 124 -6.61 3.35 8.06
N PHE A 125 -7.64 3.68 7.30
CA PHE A 125 -8.62 2.73 6.76
C PHE A 125 -8.64 2.82 5.23
N GLU A 126 -8.88 1.70 4.56
CA GLU A 126 -9.12 1.72 3.11
C GLU A 126 -10.43 2.44 2.81
N ARG A 127 -10.42 3.29 1.80
CA ARG A 127 -11.61 3.95 1.27
C ARG A 127 -11.57 4.03 -0.24
N THR A 128 -12.71 3.81 -0.87
CA THR A 128 -12.92 4.10 -2.28
C THR A 128 -13.40 5.53 -2.46
N PHE A 129 -12.78 6.25 -3.37
CA PHE A 129 -13.14 7.61 -3.77
C PHE A 129 -13.55 7.58 -5.24
N GLU A 130 -14.62 8.29 -5.59
CA GLU A 130 -14.97 8.53 -6.97
C GLU A 130 -13.99 9.56 -7.56
N GLY A 131 -13.23 9.14 -8.54
CA GLY A 131 -12.27 9.98 -9.25
C GLY A 131 -12.66 10.17 -10.72
N PRO A 132 -12.02 11.11 -11.43
CA PRO A 132 -12.31 11.38 -12.85
C PRO A 132 -12.13 10.16 -13.78
N MET A 133 -11.38 9.17 -13.35
CA MET A 133 -11.10 7.92 -14.08
C MET A 133 -11.78 6.69 -13.45
N GLY A 134 -12.84 6.90 -12.66
CA GLY A 134 -13.54 5.86 -11.91
C GLY A 134 -13.08 5.72 -10.45
N PRO A 135 -13.62 4.71 -9.74
CA PRO A 135 -13.34 4.51 -8.33
C PRO A 135 -11.86 4.24 -8.06
N GLN A 136 -11.29 4.95 -7.11
CA GLN A 136 -9.90 4.86 -6.68
C GLN A 136 -9.83 4.49 -5.20
N LYS A 137 -8.93 3.58 -4.84
CA LYS A 137 -8.66 3.23 -3.45
C LYS A 137 -7.64 4.18 -2.85
N GLY A 138 -7.87 4.58 -1.60
CA GLY A 138 -6.97 5.44 -0.86
C GLY A 138 -7.16 5.28 0.64
N ALA A 139 -6.37 6.04 1.42
CA ALA A 139 -6.45 6.02 2.88
C ALA A 139 -7.38 7.13 3.40
N ALA A 140 -8.26 6.78 4.34
CA ALA A 140 -8.96 7.72 5.21
C ALA A 140 -8.43 7.56 6.64
N TYR A 141 -8.32 8.64 7.38
CA TYR A 141 -7.68 8.64 8.69
C TYR A 141 -8.67 8.99 9.81
N ALA A 142 -8.46 8.40 10.98
CA ALA A 142 -9.18 8.77 12.20
C ALA A 142 -8.20 8.91 13.36
N HIS A 143 -8.45 9.84 14.29
CA HIS A 143 -7.75 9.83 15.57
C HIS A 143 -7.98 8.49 16.27
N ALA A 144 -6.99 7.98 17.01
CA ALA A 144 -7.14 6.76 17.79
C ALA A 144 -8.40 6.80 18.69
N ARG A 145 -8.63 7.91 19.37
CA ARG A 145 -9.81 8.14 20.22
C ARG A 145 -11.15 8.16 19.50
N CYS A 146 -11.15 8.43 18.19
CA CYS A 146 -12.38 8.54 17.39
C CYS A 146 -12.75 7.24 16.67
N VAL A 147 -11.90 6.22 16.72
CA VAL A 147 -12.15 4.94 16.04
C VAL A 147 -13.41 4.25 16.52
N PRO A 148 -13.73 4.16 17.83
CA PRO A 148 -14.97 3.54 18.30
C PRO A 148 -16.22 4.19 17.73
N ALA A 149 -16.26 5.53 17.75
CA ALA A 149 -17.39 6.29 17.19
C ALA A 149 -17.52 6.12 15.67
N LEU A 150 -16.39 5.98 14.95
CA LEU A 150 -16.39 5.71 13.53
C LEU A 150 -16.98 4.35 13.22
N LEU A 151 -16.56 3.29 13.94
CA LEU A 151 -17.08 1.93 13.77
C LEU A 151 -18.57 1.84 14.08
N ALA A 152 -19.04 2.47 15.15
CA ALA A 152 -20.44 2.51 15.51
C ALA A 152 -21.29 3.16 14.40
N HIS A 153 -20.85 4.31 13.88
CA HIS A 153 -21.53 5.01 12.80
C HIS A 153 -21.56 4.21 11.48
N GLU A 154 -20.49 3.49 11.15
CA GLU A 154 -20.43 2.65 9.95
C GLU A 154 -21.35 1.42 10.08
N ALA A 155 -21.44 0.83 11.26
CA ALA A 155 -22.37 -0.26 11.55
C ALA A 155 -23.84 0.14 11.39
N GLU A 156 -24.21 1.35 11.79
CA GLU A 156 -25.56 1.90 11.64
C GLU A 156 -25.94 2.18 10.17
N GLN A 157 -24.96 2.57 9.34
CA GLN A 157 -25.22 2.95 7.95
C GLN A 157 -25.31 1.75 6.98
N GLY A 158 -25.05 0.54 7.42
CA GLY A 158 -25.20 -0.68 6.61
C GLY A 158 -24.39 -0.67 5.32
N HIS A 159 -23.17 -0.15 5.34
CA HIS A 159 -22.29 -0.10 4.17
C HIS A 159 -22.00 -1.51 3.66
N SER A 160 -21.88 -1.65 2.34
CA SER A 160 -21.74 -2.92 1.60
C SER A 160 -20.52 -3.77 1.98
N SER A 161 -19.61 -3.26 2.78
CA SER A 161 -18.52 -4.02 3.40
C SER A 161 -18.71 -3.97 4.91
N PRO A 162 -18.79 -5.12 5.59
CA PRO A 162 -18.91 -5.14 7.05
C PRO A 162 -17.67 -4.49 7.65
N SER A 163 -17.87 -3.47 8.49
CA SER A 163 -16.77 -2.92 9.30
C SER A 163 -16.24 -4.02 10.20
N PRO A 164 -14.92 -4.17 10.35
CA PRO A 164 -14.36 -5.20 11.24
C PRO A 164 -14.88 -5.00 12.66
N SER A 165 -15.09 -6.10 13.39
CA SER A 165 -15.37 -5.97 14.81
C SER A 165 -14.20 -5.28 15.52
N PRO A 166 -14.40 -4.60 16.65
CA PRO A 166 -13.28 -3.95 17.37
C PRO A 166 -12.15 -4.91 17.72
N SER A 167 -12.46 -6.19 18.01
CA SER A 167 -11.47 -7.23 18.27
C SER A 167 -10.69 -7.64 17.02
N ASP A 168 -11.35 -7.73 15.87
CA ASP A 168 -10.68 -8.07 14.61
C ASP A 168 -9.86 -6.90 14.12
N LEU A 169 -10.38 -5.67 14.23
CA LEU A 169 -9.61 -4.46 13.95
C LEU A 169 -8.32 -4.40 14.78
N MET A 170 -8.39 -4.75 16.09
CA MET A 170 -7.19 -4.71 16.92
C MET A 170 -6.14 -5.73 16.46
N LYS A 171 -6.54 -6.95 16.07
CA LYS A 171 -5.64 -7.96 15.50
C LYS A 171 -4.95 -7.47 14.22
N GLU A 172 -5.72 -6.84 13.32
CA GLU A 172 -5.17 -6.28 12.07
C GLU A 172 -4.21 -5.12 12.36
N LEU A 173 -4.55 -4.23 13.29
CA LEU A 173 -3.65 -3.16 13.71
C LEU A 173 -2.35 -3.69 14.30
N GLU A 174 -2.38 -4.75 15.10
CA GLU A 174 -1.18 -5.40 15.64
C GLU A 174 -0.32 -6.04 14.54
N ALA A 175 -0.94 -6.63 13.52
CA ALA A 175 -0.24 -7.26 12.41
C ALA A 175 0.36 -6.26 11.41
N HIS A 176 -0.35 -5.17 11.11
CA HIS A 176 0.01 -4.27 10.02
C HIS A 176 0.72 -2.98 10.47
N SER A 177 0.63 -2.61 11.76
CA SER A 177 1.18 -1.34 12.23
C SER A 177 2.66 -1.43 12.57
N ARG A 178 3.37 -0.32 12.32
CA ARG A 178 4.78 -0.12 12.70
C ARG A 178 4.88 0.99 13.74
N VAL A 179 4.17 0.81 14.85
CA VAL A 179 4.13 1.75 15.98
C VAL A 179 4.72 1.12 17.23
N SER A 180 5.01 1.93 18.24
CA SER A 180 5.56 1.45 19.51
C SER A 180 4.55 0.56 20.27
N PRO A 181 5.01 -0.32 21.17
CA PRO A 181 4.12 -1.07 22.06
C PRO A 181 3.20 -0.17 22.91
N GLU A 182 3.66 1.03 23.27
CA GLU A 182 2.88 2.05 23.99
C GLU A 182 1.74 2.59 23.14
N ASP A 183 1.98 2.83 21.85
CA ASP A 183 0.96 3.25 20.90
C ASP A 183 -0.10 2.18 20.71
N LEU A 184 0.30 0.91 20.62
CA LEU A 184 -0.63 -0.22 20.57
C LEU A 184 -1.46 -0.34 21.86
N ALA A 185 -0.86 -0.13 23.04
CA ALA A 185 -1.59 -0.11 24.31
C ALA A 185 -2.61 1.04 24.35
N THR A 186 -2.26 2.21 23.81
CA THR A 186 -3.17 3.35 23.68
C THR A 186 -4.35 3.03 22.77
N LEU A 187 -4.12 2.34 21.66
CA LEU A 187 -5.19 1.88 20.75
C LEU A 187 -6.11 0.87 21.43
N ARG A 188 -5.56 -0.11 22.16
CA ARG A 188 -6.36 -1.07 22.91
C ARG A 188 -7.26 -0.37 23.93
N GLN A 189 -6.69 0.59 24.66
CA GLN A 189 -7.47 1.37 25.66
C GLN A 189 -8.57 2.19 24.98
N ALA A 190 -8.28 2.81 23.83
CA ALA A 190 -9.28 3.56 23.08
C ALA A 190 -10.43 2.69 22.53
N LEU A 191 -10.14 1.45 22.15
CA LEU A 191 -11.09 0.49 21.61
C LEU A 191 -11.84 -0.30 22.70
N ALA A 192 -11.32 -0.34 23.95
CA ALA A 192 -11.90 -1.12 25.04
C ALA A 192 -13.39 -0.88 25.31
N PRO A 193 -13.95 0.35 25.17
CA PRO A 193 -15.39 0.57 25.34
C PRO A 193 -16.29 -0.12 24.31
N ALA A 194 -15.69 -0.59 23.20
CA ALA A 194 -16.38 -1.22 22.07
C ALA A 194 -16.07 -2.74 21.96
N LEU A 195 -15.15 -3.26 22.80
CA LEU A 195 -14.85 -4.68 22.95
C LEU A 195 -15.79 -5.33 23.96
#